data_49aa0550704d942ac3afbdea85ebd178
#
_entry.id   49aa0550704d942ac3afbdea85ebd178
#
_cell.length_a   1.000
_cell.length_b   1.000
_cell.length_c   1.000
_cell.angle_alpha   90.00
_cell.angle_beta   90.00
_cell.angle_gamma   90.00
#
_symmetry.space_group_name_H-M   'P 1'
#
loop_
_entity.id
_entity.type
_entity.pdbx_description
1 polymer ?
#
loop_
_entity_poly.entity_id
_entity_poly.type
_entity_poly.pdbx_seq_one_letter_code
_entity_poly.pdbx_strand_id
1 'polypeptide(L)'
;MTEKLETIEASLSAQEAATKMRDRKVSSLVVVDANNKPVGMVTERDLVRKVCVYDASSKNTSVRDIMSDALVTTDAISEVGVAADLMIQNQVRHLLVVKDDDITKPLGIITPSDFAGYLKENLDIDDVNATILESLRETEKD
;
A
#
# COMPACT_ATOMS: atom_id res chain seq x y z
N MET A 1 -5.65 -8.87 -5.73
CA MET A 1 -4.34 -8.67 -5.08
C MET A 1 -3.26 -8.54 -6.14
N THR A 2 -2.39 -7.57 -5.98
CA THR A 2 -1.21 -7.45 -6.83
C THR A 2 -0.11 -8.34 -6.25
N GLU A 3 0.27 -9.36 -6.98
CA GLU A 3 1.32 -10.30 -6.55
C GLU A 3 2.72 -9.74 -6.73
N LYS A 4 2.86 -8.63 -7.47
CA LYS A 4 4.13 -7.98 -7.72
C LYS A 4 4.53 -7.13 -6.52
N LEU A 5 5.25 -7.73 -5.59
CA LEU A 5 5.77 -7.05 -4.41
C LEU A 5 7.15 -6.48 -4.70
N GLU A 6 7.26 -5.16 -4.69
CA GLU A 6 8.53 -4.46 -4.84
C GLU A 6 8.93 -3.83 -3.53
N THR A 7 10.20 -3.91 -3.19
CA THR A 7 10.74 -3.41 -1.93
C THR A 7 11.80 -2.34 -2.17
N ILE A 8 12.10 -1.56 -1.12
CA ILE A 8 13.20 -0.61 -1.12
C ILE A 8 13.77 -0.50 0.30
N GLU A 9 15.07 -0.35 0.43
CA GLU A 9 15.69 -0.13 1.72
C GLU A 9 15.41 1.28 2.24
N ALA A 10 15.19 1.38 3.55
CA ALA A 10 14.85 2.62 4.23
C ALA A 10 15.93 3.71 4.08
N SER A 11 17.18 3.31 3.90
CA SER A 11 18.34 4.22 3.76
C SER A 11 18.48 4.84 2.37
N LEU A 12 17.78 4.30 1.38
CA LEU A 12 17.82 4.84 0.01
C LEU A 12 17.04 6.14 -0.10
N SER A 13 17.25 6.86 -1.21
CA SER A 13 16.65 8.18 -1.40
C SER A 13 15.24 8.13 -1.96
N ALA A 14 14.50 9.22 -1.77
CA ALA A 14 13.19 9.42 -2.40
C ALA A 14 13.30 9.34 -3.92
N GLN A 15 14.40 9.84 -4.51
CA GLN A 15 14.65 9.76 -5.95
C GLN A 15 14.75 8.29 -6.40
N GLU A 16 15.48 7.46 -5.65
CA GLU A 16 15.60 6.03 -5.95
C GLU A 16 14.25 5.32 -5.83
N ALA A 17 13.43 5.70 -4.85
CA ALA A 17 12.09 5.17 -4.72
C ALA A 17 11.20 5.53 -5.92
N ALA A 18 11.22 6.81 -6.30
CA ALA A 18 10.45 7.30 -7.47
C ALA A 18 10.88 6.59 -8.75
N THR A 19 12.18 6.43 -8.94
CA THR A 19 12.76 5.73 -10.10
C THR A 19 12.28 4.28 -10.15
N LYS A 20 12.32 3.59 -9.02
CA LYS A 20 11.87 2.20 -8.95
C LYS A 20 10.38 2.06 -9.23
N MET A 21 9.55 2.97 -8.68
CA MET A 21 8.12 2.99 -8.97
C MET A 21 7.84 3.15 -10.47
N ARG A 22 8.55 4.07 -11.12
CA ARG A 22 8.44 4.28 -12.56
C ARG A 22 8.84 3.03 -13.34
N ASP A 23 10.01 2.49 -13.05
CA ASP A 23 10.60 1.39 -13.82
C ASP A 23 9.83 0.09 -13.61
N ARG A 24 9.30 -0.13 -12.43
CA ARG A 24 8.52 -1.32 -12.09
C ARG A 24 7.02 -1.14 -12.29
N LYS A 25 6.58 0.08 -12.65
CA LYS A 25 5.17 0.41 -12.89
C LYS A 25 4.29 0.08 -11.69
N VAL A 26 4.76 0.47 -10.51
CA VAL A 26 4.02 0.33 -9.25
C VAL A 26 3.89 1.71 -8.58
N SER A 27 2.85 1.88 -7.77
CA SER A 27 2.57 3.15 -7.07
C SER A 27 3.02 3.13 -5.61
N SER A 28 3.54 2.00 -5.14
CA SER A 28 3.98 1.83 -3.77
C SER A 28 5.13 0.82 -3.69
N LEU A 29 5.94 0.99 -2.64
CA LEU A 29 7.03 0.07 -2.33
C LEU A 29 6.94 -0.30 -0.84
N VAL A 30 7.21 -1.54 -0.52
CA VAL A 30 7.40 -1.96 0.86
C VAL A 30 8.82 -1.56 1.29
N VAL A 31 8.91 -0.80 2.38
CA VAL A 31 10.21 -0.37 2.90
C VAL A 31 10.75 -1.44 3.84
N VAL A 32 12.01 -1.82 3.64
CA VAL A 32 12.66 -2.84 4.43
C VAL A 32 13.90 -2.28 5.15
N ASP A 33 14.26 -2.91 6.26
CA ASP A 33 15.50 -2.58 6.98
C ASP A 33 16.69 -3.37 6.41
N ALA A 34 17.86 -3.23 7.05
CA ALA A 34 19.08 -3.91 6.63
C ALA A 34 18.98 -5.44 6.67
N ASN A 35 18.05 -5.98 7.48
CA ASN A 35 17.78 -7.41 7.57
C ASN A 35 16.66 -7.88 6.64
N ASN A 36 16.25 -7.02 5.71
CA ASN A 36 15.17 -7.29 4.75
C ASN A 36 13.79 -7.46 5.42
N LYS A 37 13.61 -6.91 6.62
CA LYS A 37 12.35 -6.96 7.33
C LYS A 37 11.48 -5.76 6.96
N PRO A 38 10.21 -5.95 6.60
CA PRO A 38 9.30 -4.83 6.32
C PRO A 38 9.14 -3.92 7.53
N VAL A 39 9.35 -2.63 7.34
CA VAL A 39 9.26 -1.61 8.39
C VAL A 39 8.31 -0.47 8.04
N GLY A 40 7.81 -0.40 6.82
CA GLY A 40 6.90 0.65 6.41
C GLY A 40 6.53 0.55 4.95
N MET A 41 5.85 1.58 4.45
CA MET A 41 5.53 1.71 3.04
C MET A 41 5.79 3.14 2.57
N VAL A 42 6.21 3.27 1.32
CA VAL A 42 6.32 4.55 0.65
C VAL A 42 5.50 4.50 -0.64
N THR A 43 4.75 5.57 -0.91
CA THR A 43 3.82 5.64 -2.04
C THR A 43 4.11 6.88 -2.88
N GLU A 44 3.54 6.92 -4.10
CA GLU A 44 3.58 8.12 -4.93
C GLU A 44 3.00 9.33 -4.20
N ARG A 45 1.97 9.11 -3.38
CA ARG A 45 1.37 10.16 -2.57
C ARG A 45 2.36 10.75 -1.58
N ASP A 46 3.19 9.92 -0.95
CA ASP A 46 4.24 10.39 -0.04
C ASP A 46 5.25 11.27 -0.78
N LEU A 47 5.64 10.88 -2.00
CA LEU A 47 6.57 11.67 -2.80
C LEU A 47 6.00 13.05 -3.12
N VAL A 48 4.72 13.12 -3.50
CA VAL A 48 4.07 14.40 -3.79
C VAL A 48 3.95 15.25 -2.54
N ARG A 49 3.42 14.70 -1.46
CA ARG A 49 3.04 15.46 -0.26
C ARG A 49 4.21 15.80 0.66
N LYS A 50 5.24 14.98 0.66
CA LYS A 50 6.36 15.11 1.61
C LYS A 50 7.67 15.53 0.96
N VAL A 51 7.76 15.46 -0.35
CA VAL A 51 8.96 15.89 -1.09
C VAL A 51 8.64 17.06 -2.00
N CYS A 52 7.75 16.87 -2.97
CA CYS A 52 7.45 17.90 -3.97
C CYS A 52 6.83 19.16 -3.39
N VAL A 53 5.86 19.02 -2.47
CA VAL A 53 5.17 20.17 -1.83
C VAL A 53 6.17 21.09 -1.10
N TYR A 54 7.21 20.52 -0.52
CA TYR A 54 8.22 21.28 0.25
C TYR A 54 9.44 21.67 -0.59
N ASP A 55 9.43 21.36 -1.88
CA ASP A 55 10.59 21.54 -2.75
C ASP A 55 11.85 20.92 -2.15
N ALA A 56 11.67 19.79 -1.47
CA ALA A 56 12.77 19.06 -0.85
C ALA A 56 13.59 18.34 -1.92
N SER A 57 14.89 18.19 -1.66
CA SER A 57 15.75 17.45 -2.58
C SER A 57 15.41 15.96 -2.51
N SER A 58 14.89 15.42 -3.60
CA SER A 58 14.59 13.98 -3.68
C SER A 58 15.84 13.12 -3.50
N LYS A 59 16.98 13.62 -3.95
CA LYS A 59 18.26 12.94 -3.84
C LYS A 59 18.77 12.90 -2.39
N ASN A 60 18.49 13.95 -1.60
CA ASN A 60 18.98 14.10 -0.23
C ASN A 60 17.93 13.77 0.84
N THR A 61 16.76 13.30 0.44
CA THR A 61 15.70 12.87 1.36
C THR A 61 15.68 11.34 1.39
N SER A 62 15.78 10.75 2.58
CA SER A 62 15.74 9.30 2.70
C SER A 62 14.30 8.77 2.69
N VAL A 63 14.12 7.55 2.21
CA VAL A 63 12.83 6.86 2.24
C VAL A 63 12.30 6.78 3.67
N ARG A 64 13.17 6.55 4.64
CA ARG A 64 12.82 6.49 6.07
C ARG A 64 12.08 7.74 6.53
N ASP A 65 12.47 8.92 6.04
CA ASP A 65 11.91 10.19 6.48
C ASP A 65 10.51 10.46 5.92
N ILE A 66 10.14 9.78 4.83
CA ILE A 66 8.85 10.01 4.16
C ILE A 66 7.91 8.81 4.20
N MET A 67 8.38 7.64 4.58
CA MET A 67 7.56 6.43 4.65
C MET A 67 6.50 6.52 5.75
N SER A 68 5.43 5.74 5.61
CA SER A 68 4.53 5.43 6.72
C SER A 68 5.12 4.22 7.45
N ASP A 69 5.34 4.35 8.75
CA ASP A 69 5.85 3.27 9.59
C ASP A 69 4.72 2.38 10.16
N ALA A 70 3.48 2.80 9.98
CA ALA A 70 2.32 2.02 10.39
C ALA A 70 1.95 1.03 9.29
N LEU A 71 2.61 -0.12 9.26
CA LEU A 71 2.26 -1.20 8.33
C LEU A 71 0.95 -1.84 8.78
N VAL A 72 -0.08 -1.73 7.94
CA VAL A 72 -1.34 -2.42 8.15
C VAL A 72 -1.30 -3.69 7.30
N THR A 73 -1.49 -4.85 7.95
CA THR A 73 -1.40 -6.16 7.31
C THR A 73 -2.73 -6.89 7.32
N THR A 74 -2.89 -7.82 6.40
CA THR A 74 -4.00 -8.75 6.38
C THR A 74 -3.48 -10.14 5.99
N ASP A 75 -4.09 -11.18 6.55
CA ASP A 75 -3.72 -12.54 6.18
C ASP A 75 -4.27 -12.90 4.80
N ALA A 76 -3.50 -13.71 4.05
CA ALA A 76 -3.87 -14.12 2.70
C ALA A 76 -5.19 -14.88 2.64
N ILE A 77 -5.61 -15.51 3.74
CA ILE A 77 -6.88 -16.24 3.82
C ILE A 77 -8.04 -15.40 4.32
N SER A 78 -7.79 -14.13 4.67
CA SER A 78 -8.84 -13.24 5.15
C SER A 78 -9.84 -12.91 4.03
N GLU A 79 -11.10 -12.73 4.43
CA GLU A 79 -12.16 -12.36 3.50
C GLU A 79 -12.00 -10.90 3.03
N VAL A 80 -12.55 -10.62 1.85
CA VAL A 80 -12.54 -9.27 1.26
C VAL A 80 -13.11 -8.22 2.21
N GLY A 81 -14.21 -8.55 2.92
CA GLY A 81 -14.81 -7.64 3.89
C GLY A 81 -13.87 -7.24 5.02
N VAL A 82 -13.08 -8.17 5.53
CA VAL A 82 -12.10 -7.91 6.59
C VAL A 82 -11.01 -6.97 6.08
N ALA A 83 -10.50 -7.20 4.89
CA ALA A 83 -9.48 -6.34 4.28
C ALA A 83 -10.00 -4.91 4.05
N ALA A 84 -11.24 -4.79 3.54
CA ALA A 84 -11.86 -3.48 3.33
C ALA A 84 -12.05 -2.73 4.65
N ASP A 85 -12.50 -3.41 5.70
CA ASP A 85 -12.65 -2.81 7.03
C ASP A 85 -11.32 -2.31 7.59
N LEU A 86 -10.25 -3.08 7.41
CA LEU A 86 -8.90 -2.66 7.84
C LEU A 86 -8.46 -1.37 7.15
N MET A 87 -8.73 -1.23 5.85
CA MET A 87 -8.42 -0.01 5.11
C MET A 87 -9.20 1.19 5.66
N ILE A 88 -10.48 1.01 5.92
CA ILE A 88 -11.35 2.08 6.42
C ILE A 88 -10.95 2.48 7.83
N GLN A 89 -10.79 1.52 8.74
CA GLN A 89 -10.46 1.78 10.14
C GLN A 89 -9.10 2.44 10.32
N ASN A 90 -8.14 2.09 9.48
CA ASN A 90 -6.77 2.61 9.56
C ASN A 90 -6.51 3.76 8.58
N GLN A 91 -7.51 4.15 7.77
CA GLN A 91 -7.40 5.23 6.80
C GLN A 91 -6.22 5.04 5.83
N VAL A 92 -6.02 3.80 5.39
CA VAL A 92 -4.96 3.44 4.46
C VAL A 92 -5.56 2.92 3.15
N ARG A 93 -4.82 3.07 2.06
CA ARG A 93 -5.21 2.61 0.73
C ARG A 93 -4.39 1.42 0.26
N HIS A 94 -3.51 0.92 1.12
CA HIS A 94 -2.65 -0.22 0.82
C HIS A 94 -2.61 -1.13 2.03
N LEU A 95 -2.84 -2.42 1.81
CA LEU A 95 -2.65 -3.44 2.83
C LEU A 95 -1.58 -4.41 2.37
N LEU A 96 -0.65 -4.70 3.25
CA LEU A 96 0.33 -5.75 3.01
C LEU A 96 -0.32 -7.09 3.28
N VAL A 97 -0.35 -7.97 2.28
CA VAL A 97 -0.86 -9.33 2.43
C VAL A 97 0.27 -10.21 2.89
N VAL A 98 0.07 -10.91 4.00
CA VAL A 98 1.08 -11.79 4.60
C VAL A 98 0.56 -13.22 4.71
N LYS A 99 1.48 -14.17 4.83
CA LYS A 99 1.14 -15.57 5.05
C LYS A 99 1.14 -15.86 6.55
N ASP A 100 0.09 -16.51 7.04
CA ASP A 100 -0.05 -16.93 8.44
C ASP A 100 0.16 -15.78 9.44
N ASP A 101 -0.33 -14.57 9.11
CA ASP A 101 -0.17 -13.35 9.91
C ASP A 101 1.29 -13.00 10.21
N ASP A 102 2.23 -13.46 9.41
CA ASP A 102 3.66 -13.26 9.61
C ASP A 102 4.18 -12.17 8.66
N ILE A 103 4.56 -11.02 9.22
CA ILE A 103 5.07 -9.87 8.46
C ILE A 103 6.38 -10.20 7.71
N THR A 104 7.10 -11.24 8.15
CA THR A 104 8.31 -11.67 7.45
C THR A 104 8.02 -12.49 6.19
N LYS A 105 6.74 -12.80 5.94
CA LYS A 105 6.30 -13.56 4.77
C LYS A 105 5.30 -12.77 3.93
N PRO A 106 5.71 -11.61 3.37
CA PRO A 106 4.81 -10.81 2.54
C PRO A 106 4.52 -11.49 1.20
N LEU A 107 3.27 -11.46 0.77
CA LEU A 107 2.81 -12.08 -0.47
C LEU A 107 2.41 -11.08 -1.53
N GLY A 108 1.95 -9.89 -1.15
CA GLY A 108 1.49 -8.89 -2.09
C GLY A 108 0.83 -7.71 -1.40
N ILE A 109 0.17 -6.87 -2.19
CA ILE A 109 -0.50 -5.67 -1.71
C ILE A 109 -1.92 -5.64 -2.24
N ILE A 110 -2.87 -5.25 -1.40
CA ILE A 110 -4.26 -4.98 -1.80
C ILE A 110 -4.51 -3.48 -1.78
N THR A 111 -5.17 -2.98 -2.82
CA THR A 111 -5.60 -1.59 -2.95
C THR A 111 -7.11 -1.53 -3.22
N PRO A 112 -7.75 -0.35 -3.13
CA PRO A 112 -9.17 -0.22 -3.50
C PRO A 112 -9.50 -0.71 -4.91
N SER A 113 -8.56 -0.56 -5.85
CA SER A 113 -8.75 -1.04 -7.23
C SER A 113 -8.94 -2.55 -7.30
N ASP A 114 -8.29 -3.30 -6.42
CA ASP A 114 -8.44 -4.76 -6.36
C ASP A 114 -9.86 -5.14 -5.94
N PHE A 115 -10.48 -4.38 -5.02
CA PHE A 115 -11.87 -4.60 -4.62
C PHE A 115 -12.83 -4.32 -5.76
N ALA A 116 -12.61 -3.22 -6.50
CA ALA A 116 -13.43 -2.89 -7.65
C ALA A 116 -13.37 -4.00 -8.70
N GLY A 117 -12.17 -4.55 -8.97
CA GLY A 117 -11.98 -5.68 -9.86
C GLY A 117 -12.72 -6.93 -9.39
N TYR A 118 -12.62 -7.24 -8.11
CA TYR A 118 -13.33 -8.38 -7.51
C TYR A 118 -14.85 -8.24 -7.66
N LEU A 119 -15.40 -7.06 -7.36
CA LEU A 119 -16.83 -6.81 -7.48
C LEU A 119 -17.31 -6.90 -8.92
N LYS A 120 -16.52 -6.46 -9.88
CA LYS A 120 -16.83 -6.55 -11.29
C LYS A 120 -16.90 -7.99 -11.79
N GLU A 121 -16.03 -8.87 -11.27
CA GLU A 121 -16.01 -10.29 -11.62
C GLU A 121 -17.10 -11.09 -10.92
N ASN A 122 -17.60 -10.61 -9.77
CA ASN A 122 -18.54 -11.30 -8.89
C ASN A 122 -19.81 -10.47 -8.72
N LEU A 123 -20.58 -10.30 -9.80
CA LEU A 123 -21.76 -9.43 -9.82
C LEU A 123 -22.90 -9.87 -8.88
N ASP A 124 -22.87 -11.11 -8.39
CA ASP A 124 -23.87 -11.64 -7.46
C ASP A 124 -23.57 -11.29 -5.99
N ILE A 125 -22.67 -10.37 -5.79
CA ILE A 125 -22.26 -9.93 -4.46
C ILE A 125 -23.37 -9.07 -3.85
N ASP A 126 -23.66 -9.33 -2.58
CA ASP A 126 -24.75 -8.72 -1.84
C ASP A 126 -24.52 -7.22 -1.55
N ASP A 127 -25.52 -6.59 -0.91
CA ASP A 127 -25.51 -5.17 -0.58
C ASP A 127 -24.35 -4.75 0.33
N VAL A 128 -23.80 -5.69 1.11
CA VAL A 128 -22.67 -5.39 2.01
C VAL A 128 -21.44 -4.96 1.22
N ASN A 129 -21.14 -5.66 0.13
CA ASN A 129 -20.00 -5.33 -0.72
C ASN A 129 -20.21 -4.00 -1.45
N ALA A 130 -21.43 -3.70 -1.86
CA ALA A 130 -21.75 -2.40 -2.44
C ALA A 130 -21.52 -1.27 -1.44
N THR A 131 -21.90 -1.46 -0.18
CA THR A 131 -21.66 -0.49 0.89
C THR A 131 -20.16 -0.28 1.15
N ILE A 132 -19.39 -1.35 1.15
CA ILE A 132 -17.94 -1.27 1.30
C ILE A 132 -17.31 -0.47 0.17
N LEU A 133 -17.71 -0.73 -1.07
CA LEU A 133 -17.21 0.00 -2.23
C LEU A 133 -17.53 1.49 -2.16
N GLU A 134 -18.75 1.83 -1.74
CA GLU A 134 -19.16 3.22 -1.56
C GLU A 134 -18.30 3.93 -0.50
N SER A 135 -18.07 3.27 0.63
CA SER A 135 -17.21 3.80 1.69
C SER A 135 -15.79 4.07 1.20
N LEU A 136 -15.24 3.18 0.38
CA LEU A 136 -13.91 3.36 -0.21
C LEU A 136 -13.87 4.55 -1.18
N ARG A 137 -14.95 4.79 -1.94
CA ARG A 137 -15.04 5.96 -2.82
C ARG A 137 -15.05 7.26 -2.04
N GLU A 138 -15.75 7.30 -0.92
CA GLU A 138 -15.76 8.48 -0.05
C GLU A 138 -14.36 8.77 0.51
N THR A 139 -13.61 7.74 0.85
CA THR A 139 -12.23 7.87 1.31
C THR A 139 -11.31 8.45 0.21
N GLU A 140 -11.55 8.11 -1.05
CA GLU A 140 -10.77 8.62 -2.18
C GLU A 140 -10.96 10.11 -2.44
N LYS A 141 -12.08 10.70 -2.01
CA LYS A 141 -12.37 12.13 -2.22
C LYS A 141 -11.60 13.03 -1.27
N ASP A 142 -11.06 12.49 -0.21
CA ASP A 142 -10.25 13.21 0.76
C ASP A 142 -8.78 13.19 0.34
#